data_f1fd3a89f738d1db2a432b1b72cfd6e1
#
_entry.id   f1fd3a89f738d1db2a432b1b72cfd6e1
#
_cell.length_a   1.000
_cell.length_b   1.000
_cell.length_c   1.000
_cell.angle_alpha   90.00
_cell.angle_beta   90.00
_cell.angle_gamma   90.00
#
_symmetry.space_group_name_H-M   'P 1'
#
loop_
_entity.id
_entity.type
_entity.pdbx_description
1 polymer ?
#
loop_
_entity_poly.entity_id
_entity_poly.type
_entity_poly.pdbx_seq_one_letter_code
_entity_poly.pdbx_strand_id
1 'polypeptide(L)'
;FWKKYQRKTSQQRLDTFLDSMRVTPQRLAAVHRYLFPEAGQETFNAFVRAHLKGDKITLGKLTDGRLSEMYDSYGPGKYDLPDQGYIAKVHPLDLWLLGYLLKNPSSTLTEMVNASQFERQEVYSWLFKSRHQGARDSRIRTMVEIEAFLDIHQRWKRVGYPFDHLVPSLATAIGSSGDRPAALSELVGIIQNDGIRLPTLRIDTLHFAANTPYETKLITDPDRGVRILPVEVARALKGAMSQVVDAGTARRISGSF
;
A
#
# COMPACT_ATOMS: atom_id res chain seq x y z
N PHE A 1 -3.68 -0.53 -14.95
CA PHE A 1 -3.01 -1.67 -14.30
C PHE A 1 -1.80 -2.19 -15.09
N TRP A 2 -1.89 -2.40 -16.42
CA TRP A 2 -0.81 -2.94 -17.24
C TRP A 2 0.58 -2.32 -16.96
N LYS A 3 0.70 -0.99 -16.96
CA LYS A 3 1.96 -0.27 -16.70
C LYS A 3 2.59 -0.61 -15.35
N LYS A 4 1.79 -1.02 -14.37
CA LYS A 4 2.23 -1.40 -13.01
C LYS A 4 3.10 -2.67 -13.04
N TYR A 5 2.86 -3.57 -14.00
CA TYR A 5 3.49 -4.90 -14.09
C TYR A 5 4.49 -5.05 -15.22
N GLN A 6 4.62 -4.06 -16.11
CA GLN A 6 5.57 -4.12 -17.23
C GLN A 6 7.01 -4.33 -16.74
N ARG A 7 7.76 -5.13 -17.48
CA ARG A 7 9.19 -5.40 -17.25
C ARG A 7 9.52 -5.96 -15.86
N LYS A 8 8.55 -6.59 -15.19
CA LYS A 8 8.73 -7.19 -13.87
C LYS A 8 8.69 -8.71 -13.98
N THR A 9 9.47 -9.38 -13.14
CA THR A 9 9.39 -10.83 -12.94
C THR A 9 8.07 -11.20 -12.24
N SER A 10 7.68 -12.48 -12.28
CA SER A 10 6.47 -12.96 -11.60
C SER A 10 6.47 -12.61 -10.12
N GLN A 11 7.60 -12.78 -9.42
CA GLN A 11 7.73 -12.40 -8.01
C GLN A 11 7.55 -10.89 -7.81
N GLN A 12 8.23 -10.07 -8.61
CA GLN A 12 8.09 -8.61 -8.51
C GLN A 12 6.68 -8.11 -8.82
N ARG A 13 5.93 -8.82 -9.69
CA ARG A 13 4.50 -8.52 -9.96
C ARG A 13 3.65 -8.80 -8.74
N LEU A 14 3.84 -9.97 -8.11
CA LEU A 14 3.15 -10.34 -6.89
C LEU A 14 3.44 -9.34 -5.76
N ASP A 15 4.72 -9.04 -5.52
CA ASP A 15 5.13 -8.07 -4.50
C ASP A 15 4.50 -6.69 -4.75
N THR A 16 4.56 -6.22 -6.01
CA THR A 16 3.93 -4.94 -6.41
C THR A 16 2.42 -4.91 -6.18
N PHE A 17 1.74 -6.04 -6.36
CA PHE A 17 0.32 -6.14 -6.09
C PHE A 17 0.04 -6.10 -4.58
N LEU A 18 0.75 -6.91 -3.80
CA LEU A 18 0.60 -6.96 -2.35
C LEU A 18 0.95 -5.64 -1.68
N ASP A 19 1.95 -4.93 -2.19
CA ASP A 19 2.31 -3.58 -1.75
C ASP A 19 1.21 -2.53 -2.01
N SER A 20 0.27 -2.82 -2.91
CA SER A 20 -0.83 -1.91 -3.23
C SER A 20 -2.08 -2.17 -2.37
N MET A 21 -2.05 -3.14 -1.47
CA MET A 21 -3.20 -3.48 -0.62
C MET A 21 -2.82 -3.50 0.86
N ARG A 22 -3.79 -3.18 1.73
CA ARG A 22 -3.63 -3.45 3.16
C ARG A 22 -3.71 -4.95 3.41
N VAL A 23 -2.61 -5.53 3.87
CA VAL A 23 -2.51 -6.95 4.14
C VAL A 23 -3.29 -7.34 5.40
N THR A 24 -4.19 -8.32 5.25
CA THR A 24 -4.89 -9.00 6.36
C THR A 24 -5.01 -10.48 6.03
N PRO A 25 -5.18 -11.39 7.01
CA PRO A 25 -5.30 -12.82 6.75
C PRO A 25 -6.39 -13.16 5.72
N GLN A 26 -7.57 -12.56 5.84
CA GLN A 26 -8.70 -12.80 4.94
C GLN A 26 -8.42 -12.33 3.51
N ARG A 27 -7.79 -11.16 3.36
CA ARG A 27 -7.45 -10.62 2.03
C ARG A 27 -6.37 -11.46 1.37
N LEU A 28 -5.35 -11.88 2.13
CA LEU A 28 -4.33 -12.81 1.62
C LEU A 28 -4.94 -14.15 1.22
N ALA A 29 -5.90 -14.66 2.00
CA ALA A 29 -6.60 -15.90 1.67
C ALA A 29 -7.36 -15.77 0.34
N ALA A 30 -8.15 -14.72 0.16
CA ALA A 30 -8.88 -14.47 -1.08
C ALA A 30 -7.92 -14.35 -2.27
N VAL A 31 -6.85 -13.57 -2.15
CA VAL A 31 -5.85 -13.39 -3.21
C VAL A 31 -5.14 -14.70 -3.54
N HIS A 32 -4.63 -15.42 -2.53
CA HIS A 32 -3.90 -16.66 -2.76
C HIS A 32 -4.77 -17.72 -3.44
N ARG A 33 -5.99 -17.93 -2.93
CA ARG A 33 -6.89 -18.96 -3.47
C ARG A 33 -7.39 -18.65 -4.88
N TYR A 34 -7.43 -17.36 -5.25
CA TYR A 34 -7.69 -16.94 -6.63
C TYR A 34 -6.48 -17.17 -7.55
N LEU A 35 -5.28 -16.74 -7.11
CA LEU A 35 -4.07 -16.82 -7.93
C LEU A 35 -3.54 -18.25 -8.09
N PHE A 36 -3.68 -19.07 -7.03
CA PHE A 36 -3.13 -20.40 -6.93
C PHE A 36 -4.21 -21.42 -6.49
N PRO A 37 -5.25 -21.64 -7.31
CA PRO A 37 -6.38 -22.50 -6.94
C PRO A 37 -5.97 -23.94 -6.62
N GLU A 38 -4.93 -24.45 -7.31
CA GLU A 38 -4.43 -25.81 -7.13
C GLU A 38 -3.38 -25.96 -5.99
N ALA A 39 -3.00 -24.86 -5.36
CA ALA A 39 -2.00 -24.91 -4.29
C ALA A 39 -2.57 -25.59 -3.03
N GLY A 40 -1.77 -26.48 -2.45
CA GLY A 40 -2.11 -27.17 -1.21
C GLY A 40 -2.11 -26.25 0.01
N GLN A 41 -2.71 -26.73 1.10
CA GLN A 41 -2.86 -25.99 2.35
C GLN A 41 -1.53 -25.53 2.95
N GLU A 42 -0.47 -26.33 2.85
CA GLU A 42 0.85 -25.95 3.36
C GLU A 42 1.41 -24.71 2.64
N THR A 43 1.31 -24.68 1.31
CA THR A 43 1.73 -23.53 0.50
C THR A 43 0.91 -22.29 0.85
N PHE A 44 -0.40 -22.45 1.04
CA PHE A 44 -1.28 -21.37 1.50
C PHE A 44 -0.87 -20.86 2.88
N ASN A 45 -0.64 -21.75 3.84
CA ASN A 45 -0.24 -21.37 5.19
C ASN A 45 1.09 -20.60 5.19
N ALA A 46 2.07 -21.10 4.41
CA ALA A 46 3.37 -20.46 4.24
C ALA A 46 3.23 -19.06 3.63
N PHE A 47 2.41 -18.90 2.59
CA PHE A 47 2.13 -17.64 1.94
C PHE A 47 1.52 -16.62 2.91
N VAL A 48 0.45 -16.98 3.61
CA VAL A 48 -0.24 -16.08 4.55
C VAL A 48 0.70 -15.64 5.67
N ARG A 49 1.46 -16.57 6.25
CA ARG A 49 2.41 -16.26 7.33
C ARG A 49 3.57 -15.39 6.84
N ALA A 50 4.09 -15.66 5.65
CA ALA A 50 5.21 -14.89 5.07
C ALA A 50 4.86 -13.41 4.89
N HIS A 51 3.64 -13.12 4.44
CA HIS A 51 3.22 -11.74 4.15
C HIS A 51 2.65 -11.00 5.37
N LEU A 52 2.48 -11.68 6.52
CA LEU A 52 2.09 -11.09 7.80
C LEU A 52 3.25 -10.86 8.76
N LYS A 53 4.50 -11.13 8.37
CA LYS A 53 5.68 -11.04 9.26
C LYS A 53 5.85 -9.66 9.96
N GLY A 54 5.35 -8.60 9.34
CA GLY A 54 5.38 -7.26 9.93
C GLY A 54 4.35 -7.04 11.04
N ASP A 55 3.29 -7.84 11.11
CA ASP A 55 2.21 -7.75 12.09
C ASP A 55 2.25 -8.92 13.07
N LYS A 56 3.14 -8.82 14.08
CA LYS A 56 3.35 -9.85 15.09
C LYS A 56 2.08 -10.18 15.89
N ILE A 57 1.19 -9.19 16.08
CA ILE A 57 -0.06 -9.36 16.86
C ILE A 57 -1.03 -10.23 16.07
N THR A 58 -1.26 -9.92 14.81
CA THR A 58 -2.13 -10.70 13.94
C THR A 58 -1.55 -12.10 13.71
N LEU A 59 -0.24 -12.19 13.50
CA LEU A 59 0.45 -13.46 13.29
C LEU A 59 0.32 -14.40 14.52
N GLY A 60 0.45 -13.86 15.74
CA GLY A 60 0.30 -14.62 16.99
C GLY A 60 -1.12 -15.17 17.23
N LYS A 61 -2.14 -14.54 16.65
CA LYS A 61 -3.54 -15.00 16.73
C LYS A 61 -3.93 -15.98 15.60
N LEU A 62 -3.03 -16.24 14.66
CA LEU A 62 -3.28 -17.04 13.47
C LEU A 62 -2.95 -18.51 13.72
N THR A 63 -3.91 -19.25 14.25
CA THR A 63 -3.80 -20.70 14.47
C THR A 63 -3.92 -21.50 13.18
N ASP A 64 -3.41 -22.74 13.17
CA ASP A 64 -3.53 -23.64 12.01
C ASP A 64 -4.99 -23.98 11.70
N GLY A 65 -5.84 -24.13 12.71
CA GLY A 65 -7.27 -24.33 12.52
C GLY A 65 -7.91 -23.15 11.79
N ARG A 66 -7.56 -21.91 12.14
CA ARG A 66 -8.07 -20.72 11.46
C ARG A 66 -7.54 -20.59 10.03
N LEU A 67 -6.32 -21.01 9.77
CA LEU A 67 -5.77 -21.08 8.42
C LEU A 67 -6.49 -22.13 7.57
N SER A 68 -6.80 -23.30 8.14
CA SER A 68 -7.56 -24.36 7.46
C SER A 68 -8.99 -23.87 7.12
N GLU A 69 -9.65 -23.24 8.05
CA GLU A 69 -10.99 -22.65 7.84
C GLU A 69 -10.97 -21.62 6.70
N MET A 70 -9.96 -20.74 6.66
CA MET A 70 -9.80 -19.76 5.58
C MET A 70 -9.47 -20.43 4.25
N TYR A 71 -8.61 -21.45 4.24
CA TYR A 71 -8.28 -22.21 3.03
C TYR A 71 -9.53 -22.77 2.36
N ASP A 72 -10.44 -23.36 3.14
CA ASP A 72 -11.69 -23.94 2.66
C ASP A 72 -12.71 -22.86 2.27
N SER A 73 -12.83 -21.80 3.09
CA SER A 73 -13.82 -20.74 2.88
C SER A 73 -13.57 -19.93 1.61
N TYR A 74 -12.31 -19.76 1.22
CA TYR A 74 -11.91 -19.03 0.00
C TYR A 74 -11.52 -19.96 -1.16
N GLY A 75 -11.87 -21.24 -1.08
CA GLY A 75 -11.57 -22.23 -2.12
C GLY A 75 -12.13 -21.89 -3.49
N PRO A 76 -11.64 -22.57 -4.55
CA PRO A 76 -12.10 -22.36 -5.92
C PRO A 76 -13.62 -22.48 -6.05
N GLY A 77 -14.23 -21.61 -6.84
CA GLY A 77 -15.70 -21.62 -7.08
C GLY A 77 -16.56 -21.05 -5.95
N LYS A 78 -15.99 -20.65 -4.82
CA LYS A 78 -16.75 -20.04 -3.71
C LYS A 78 -17.18 -18.60 -4.01
N TYR A 79 -16.33 -17.86 -4.72
CA TYR A 79 -16.54 -16.45 -5.07
C TYR A 79 -16.18 -16.22 -6.53
N ASP A 80 -16.94 -15.37 -7.22
CA ASP A 80 -16.58 -14.87 -8.54
C ASP A 80 -15.45 -13.80 -8.46
N LEU A 81 -14.89 -13.44 -9.60
CA LEU A 81 -13.78 -12.47 -9.65
C LEU A 81 -14.13 -11.11 -8.99
N PRO A 82 -15.32 -10.53 -9.25
CA PRO A 82 -15.72 -9.29 -8.57
C PRO A 82 -15.80 -9.43 -7.06
N ASP A 83 -16.36 -10.52 -6.55
CA ASP A 83 -16.48 -10.77 -5.12
C ASP A 83 -15.10 -10.98 -4.47
N GLN A 84 -14.17 -11.71 -5.15
CA GLN A 84 -12.79 -11.85 -4.70
C GLN A 84 -12.09 -10.49 -4.57
N GLY A 85 -12.21 -9.63 -5.59
CA GLY A 85 -11.67 -8.28 -5.56
C GLY A 85 -12.26 -7.44 -4.43
N TYR A 86 -13.58 -7.53 -4.22
CA TYR A 86 -14.26 -6.81 -3.16
C TYR A 86 -13.81 -7.25 -1.76
N ILE A 87 -13.65 -8.56 -1.54
CA ILE A 87 -13.14 -9.14 -0.28
C ILE A 87 -11.69 -8.67 -0.03
N ALA A 88 -10.83 -8.78 -1.05
CA ALA A 88 -9.44 -8.38 -0.97
C ALA A 88 -9.25 -6.85 -0.88
N LYS A 89 -10.29 -6.07 -1.18
CA LYS A 89 -10.25 -4.61 -1.29
C LYS A 89 -9.23 -4.14 -2.35
N VAL A 90 -9.26 -4.82 -3.48
CA VAL A 90 -8.50 -4.50 -4.69
C VAL A 90 -9.44 -4.43 -5.88
N HIS A 91 -9.00 -3.77 -6.95
CA HIS A 91 -9.79 -3.80 -8.18
C HIS A 91 -9.80 -5.22 -8.77
N PRO A 92 -10.98 -5.80 -9.08
CA PRO A 92 -11.07 -7.18 -9.59
C PRO A 92 -10.19 -7.41 -10.83
N LEU A 93 -10.19 -6.47 -11.78
CA LEU A 93 -9.34 -6.57 -12.98
C LEU A 93 -7.84 -6.44 -12.69
N ASP A 94 -7.42 -5.83 -11.59
CA ASP A 94 -6.01 -5.82 -11.17
C ASP A 94 -5.61 -7.20 -10.64
N LEU A 95 -6.48 -7.82 -9.85
CA LEU A 95 -6.30 -9.20 -9.37
C LEU A 95 -6.26 -10.21 -10.55
N TRP A 96 -7.21 -10.09 -11.48
CA TRP A 96 -7.23 -10.91 -12.68
C TRP A 96 -5.96 -10.73 -13.52
N LEU A 97 -5.55 -9.49 -13.75
CA LEU A 97 -4.36 -9.19 -14.54
C LEU A 97 -3.11 -9.81 -13.94
N LEU A 98 -2.96 -9.73 -12.61
CA LEU A 98 -1.86 -10.42 -11.95
C LEU A 98 -1.90 -11.93 -12.23
N GLY A 99 -3.04 -12.58 -12.01
CA GLY A 99 -3.22 -14.02 -12.28
C GLY A 99 -2.93 -14.39 -13.74
N TYR A 100 -3.38 -13.57 -14.68
CA TYR A 100 -3.11 -13.74 -16.11
C TYR A 100 -1.60 -13.64 -16.41
N LEU A 101 -0.92 -12.63 -15.88
CA LEU A 101 0.51 -12.41 -16.12
C LEU A 101 1.42 -13.38 -15.37
N LEU A 102 0.96 -14.02 -14.30
CA LEU A 102 1.69 -15.12 -13.65
C LEU A 102 1.70 -16.38 -14.53
N LYS A 103 0.59 -16.62 -15.25
CA LYS A 103 0.46 -17.75 -16.19
C LYS A 103 1.10 -17.44 -17.56
N ASN A 104 1.07 -16.17 -17.98
CA ASN A 104 1.51 -15.71 -19.31
C ASN A 104 2.49 -14.55 -19.15
N PRO A 105 3.74 -14.77 -18.69
CA PRO A 105 4.67 -13.70 -18.31
C PRO A 105 5.08 -12.77 -19.46
N SER A 106 5.04 -13.28 -20.69
CA SER A 106 5.51 -12.60 -21.91
C SER A 106 4.38 -11.92 -22.70
N SER A 107 3.13 -11.97 -22.21
CA SER A 107 1.98 -11.42 -22.93
C SER A 107 2.13 -9.95 -23.23
N THR A 108 1.63 -9.56 -24.40
CA THR A 108 1.52 -8.18 -24.86
C THR A 108 0.25 -7.52 -24.30
N LEU A 109 0.20 -6.19 -24.40
CA LEU A 109 -1.01 -5.44 -24.02
C LEU A 109 -2.23 -5.88 -24.83
N THR A 110 -2.07 -6.12 -26.13
CA THR A 110 -3.15 -6.52 -27.03
C THR A 110 -3.72 -7.89 -26.64
N GLU A 111 -2.86 -8.87 -26.38
CA GLU A 111 -3.28 -10.20 -25.93
C GLU A 111 -4.04 -10.13 -24.59
N MET A 112 -3.53 -9.35 -23.64
CA MET A 112 -4.19 -9.14 -22.36
C MET A 112 -5.56 -8.47 -22.53
N VAL A 113 -5.67 -7.44 -23.38
CA VAL A 113 -6.96 -6.76 -23.64
C VAL A 113 -7.98 -7.73 -24.24
N ASN A 114 -7.56 -8.56 -25.18
CA ASN A 114 -8.43 -9.57 -25.78
C ASN A 114 -8.84 -10.64 -24.75
N ALA A 115 -7.89 -11.15 -23.96
CA ALA A 115 -8.16 -12.16 -22.95
C ALA A 115 -9.07 -11.67 -21.81
N SER A 116 -9.10 -10.35 -21.53
CA SER A 116 -9.89 -9.77 -20.45
C SER A 116 -11.35 -9.46 -20.81
N GLN A 117 -11.82 -9.81 -22.00
CA GLN A 117 -13.14 -9.38 -22.47
C GLN A 117 -14.27 -9.89 -21.57
N PHE A 118 -14.24 -11.16 -21.21
CA PHE A 118 -15.25 -11.77 -20.34
C PHE A 118 -15.21 -11.18 -18.94
N GLU A 119 -14.04 -11.08 -18.34
CA GLU A 119 -13.86 -10.59 -16.97
C GLU A 119 -14.23 -9.11 -16.83
N ARG A 120 -13.99 -8.31 -17.87
CA ARG A 120 -14.46 -6.91 -17.90
C ARG A 120 -15.99 -6.84 -17.89
N GLN A 121 -16.66 -7.71 -18.63
CA GLN A 121 -18.12 -7.78 -18.62
C GLN A 121 -18.66 -8.30 -17.29
N GLU A 122 -18.01 -9.30 -16.70
CA GLU A 122 -18.38 -9.84 -15.39
C GLU A 122 -18.28 -8.77 -14.31
N VAL A 123 -17.14 -8.05 -14.25
CA VAL A 123 -16.95 -6.95 -13.29
C VAL A 123 -17.95 -5.83 -13.50
N TYR A 124 -18.25 -5.49 -14.75
CA TYR A 124 -19.26 -4.48 -15.07
C TYR A 124 -20.67 -4.92 -14.64
N SER A 125 -21.07 -6.15 -14.93
CA SER A 125 -22.38 -6.68 -14.57
C SER A 125 -22.56 -6.81 -13.05
N TRP A 126 -21.49 -7.11 -12.32
CA TRP A 126 -21.50 -7.19 -10.85
C TRP A 126 -21.93 -5.88 -10.18
N LEU A 127 -21.61 -4.72 -10.76
CA LEU A 127 -22.04 -3.42 -10.25
C LEU A 127 -23.58 -3.31 -10.21
N PHE A 128 -24.26 -4.00 -11.13
CA PHE A 128 -25.72 -3.99 -11.29
C PHE A 128 -26.40 -5.25 -10.71
N LYS A 129 -25.67 -6.19 -10.11
CA LYS A 129 -26.17 -7.44 -9.57
C LYS A 129 -27.23 -7.24 -8.46
N SER A 130 -27.21 -6.09 -7.78
CA SER A 130 -28.19 -5.72 -6.76
C SER A 130 -29.23 -4.74 -7.31
N ARG A 131 -30.52 -5.00 -7.03
CA ARG A 131 -31.62 -4.07 -7.34
C ARG A 131 -31.65 -2.87 -6.37
N HIS A 132 -31.02 -2.97 -5.21
CA HIS A 132 -30.98 -1.89 -4.21
C HIS A 132 -29.94 -0.83 -4.63
N GLN A 133 -30.41 0.40 -4.84
CA GLN A 133 -29.57 1.53 -5.26
C GLN A 133 -28.41 1.75 -4.29
N GLY A 134 -28.64 1.76 -2.98
CA GLY A 134 -27.60 1.96 -1.98
C GLY A 134 -26.48 0.90 -2.03
N ALA A 135 -26.80 -0.37 -2.36
CA ALA A 135 -25.80 -1.42 -2.52
C ALA A 135 -24.94 -1.20 -3.80
N ARG A 136 -25.57 -0.76 -4.89
CA ARG A 136 -24.85 -0.39 -6.13
C ARG A 136 -23.93 0.81 -5.90
N ASP A 137 -24.43 1.85 -5.26
CA ASP A 137 -23.67 3.06 -4.95
C ASP A 137 -22.47 2.76 -4.05
N SER A 138 -22.63 1.86 -3.07
CA SER A 138 -21.55 1.41 -2.20
C SER A 138 -20.46 0.64 -2.99
N ARG A 139 -20.84 -0.21 -3.93
CA ARG A 139 -19.89 -0.95 -4.78
C ARG A 139 -19.12 -0.02 -5.70
N ILE A 140 -19.83 0.89 -6.38
CA ILE A 140 -19.22 1.89 -7.27
C ILE A 140 -18.25 2.77 -6.47
N ARG A 141 -18.67 3.27 -5.31
CA ARG A 141 -17.81 4.08 -4.43
C ARG A 141 -16.54 3.35 -4.05
N THR A 142 -16.66 2.10 -3.57
CA THR A 142 -15.50 1.31 -3.18
C THR A 142 -14.51 1.12 -4.32
N MET A 143 -14.98 0.85 -5.54
CA MET A 143 -14.11 0.69 -6.69
C MET A 143 -13.43 1.99 -7.10
N VAL A 144 -14.19 3.09 -7.16
CA VAL A 144 -13.66 4.41 -7.49
C VAL A 144 -12.65 4.88 -6.43
N GLU A 145 -12.93 4.65 -5.15
CA GLU A 145 -11.98 4.97 -4.08
C GLU A 145 -10.67 4.18 -4.24
N ILE A 146 -10.73 2.89 -4.51
CA ILE A 146 -9.53 2.06 -4.72
C ILE A 146 -8.68 2.62 -5.86
N GLU A 147 -9.27 2.91 -7.01
CA GLU A 147 -8.56 3.44 -8.17
C GLU A 147 -7.97 4.83 -7.90
N ALA A 148 -8.77 5.72 -7.32
CA ALA A 148 -8.35 7.08 -7.02
C ALA A 148 -7.18 7.11 -6.04
N PHE A 149 -7.25 6.34 -4.95
CA PHE A 149 -6.18 6.31 -3.95
C PHE A 149 -4.91 5.60 -4.42
N LEU A 150 -5.00 4.65 -5.34
CA LEU A 150 -3.82 4.10 -6.00
C LEU A 150 -3.09 5.17 -6.84
N ASP A 151 -3.83 5.98 -7.62
CA ASP A 151 -3.25 7.08 -8.40
C ASP A 151 -2.68 8.17 -7.49
N ILE A 152 -3.39 8.56 -6.44
CA ILE A 152 -2.93 9.53 -5.43
C ILE A 152 -1.63 9.05 -4.80
N HIS A 153 -1.56 7.79 -4.35
CA HIS A 153 -0.36 7.25 -3.73
C HIS A 153 0.84 7.25 -4.68
N GLN A 154 0.64 6.87 -5.94
CA GLN A 154 1.70 6.92 -6.95
C GLN A 154 2.20 8.35 -7.21
N ARG A 155 1.29 9.33 -7.26
CA ARG A 155 1.65 10.74 -7.40
C ARG A 155 2.40 11.27 -6.19
N TRP A 156 1.95 10.93 -4.99
CA TRP A 156 2.61 11.34 -3.74
C TRP A 156 4.00 10.72 -3.58
N LYS A 157 4.19 9.45 -4.00
CA LYS A 157 5.54 8.85 -4.04
C LYS A 157 6.52 9.64 -4.91
N ARG A 158 6.07 10.25 -6.01
CA ARG A 158 6.92 11.09 -6.87
C ARG A 158 7.39 12.36 -6.18
N VAL A 159 6.62 12.89 -5.25
CA VAL A 159 6.97 14.06 -4.45
C VAL A 159 7.54 13.69 -3.08
N GLY A 160 8.07 12.48 -2.97
CA GLY A 160 8.78 12.04 -1.77
C GLY A 160 7.89 11.63 -0.59
N TYR A 161 6.61 11.33 -0.82
CA TYR A 161 5.75 10.76 0.21
C TYR A 161 6.35 9.43 0.70
N PRO A 162 6.76 9.34 1.98
CA PRO A 162 7.62 8.27 2.44
C PRO A 162 6.86 7.02 2.93
N PHE A 163 5.53 7.04 2.90
CA PHE A 163 4.70 5.94 3.35
C PHE A 163 4.69 4.82 2.31
N ASP A 164 4.80 3.59 2.78
CA ASP A 164 4.78 2.40 1.94
C ASP A 164 3.38 2.13 1.39
N HIS A 165 2.35 2.41 2.20
CA HIS A 165 0.95 2.19 1.87
C HIS A 165 0.08 3.41 2.13
N LEU A 166 -0.94 3.57 1.29
CA LEU A 166 -2.05 4.48 1.51
C LEU A 166 -3.34 3.64 1.56
N VAL A 167 -4.11 3.74 2.63
CA VAL A 167 -5.42 3.08 2.70
C VAL A 167 -6.30 3.66 1.60
N PRO A 168 -6.82 2.84 0.66
CA PRO A 168 -7.59 3.34 -0.48
C PRO A 168 -9.01 3.69 -0.05
N SER A 169 -9.16 4.73 0.75
CA SER A 169 -10.43 5.23 1.28
C SER A 169 -10.32 6.69 1.67
N LEU A 170 -11.45 7.41 1.58
CA LEU A 170 -11.59 8.78 2.09
C LEU A 170 -11.23 8.91 3.57
N ALA A 171 -11.32 7.83 4.35
CA ALA A 171 -10.88 7.79 5.73
C ALA A 171 -9.38 8.10 5.90
N THR A 172 -8.58 8.01 4.85
CA THR A 172 -7.17 8.44 4.85
C THR A 172 -7.02 9.91 5.19
N ALA A 173 -7.97 10.76 4.80
CA ALA A 173 -7.97 12.18 5.14
C ALA A 173 -8.10 12.45 6.65
N ILE A 174 -8.62 11.50 7.42
CA ILE A 174 -8.75 11.57 8.87
C ILE A 174 -7.80 10.62 9.61
N GLY A 175 -6.74 10.16 8.94
CA GLY A 175 -5.64 9.44 9.57
C GLY A 175 -5.78 7.92 9.61
N SER A 176 -6.61 7.30 8.76
CA SER A 176 -6.71 5.84 8.70
C SER A 176 -5.48 5.16 8.08
N SER A 177 -4.65 5.91 7.35
CA SER A 177 -3.37 5.43 6.84
C SER A 177 -2.30 5.65 7.91
N GLY A 178 -1.75 4.55 8.44
CA GLY A 178 -0.65 4.58 9.38
C GLY A 178 0.61 4.00 8.74
N ASP A 179 1.76 4.48 9.19
CA ASP A 179 3.06 3.97 8.80
C ASP A 179 4.06 4.13 9.95
N ARG A 180 5.32 3.87 9.67
CA ARG A 180 6.40 3.97 10.65
C ARG A 180 6.57 5.41 11.15
N PRO A 181 6.88 5.61 12.44
CA PRO A 181 7.16 6.95 12.97
C PRO A 181 8.26 7.69 12.19
N ALA A 182 9.26 6.96 11.69
CA ALA A 182 10.32 7.54 10.84
C ALA A 182 9.77 8.12 9.54
N ALA A 183 8.80 7.46 8.88
CA ALA A 183 8.16 7.97 7.66
C ALA A 183 7.35 9.24 7.94
N LEU A 184 6.63 9.28 9.07
CA LEU A 184 5.89 10.46 9.49
C LEU A 184 6.85 11.63 9.80
N SER A 185 7.96 11.37 10.50
CA SER A 185 8.97 12.39 10.79
C SER A 185 9.61 12.92 9.51
N GLU A 186 9.88 12.06 8.53
CA GLU A 186 10.41 12.47 7.24
C GLU A 186 9.42 13.37 6.48
N LEU A 187 8.13 13.01 6.45
CA LEU A 187 7.08 13.83 5.83
C LEU A 187 6.98 15.20 6.49
N VAL A 188 6.93 15.25 7.81
CA VAL A 188 6.91 16.50 8.56
C VAL A 188 8.18 17.32 8.31
N GLY A 189 9.35 16.65 8.26
CA GLY A 189 10.63 17.29 7.92
C GLY A 189 10.62 17.95 6.55
N ILE A 190 10.06 17.30 5.52
CA ILE A 190 9.90 17.87 4.18
C ILE A 190 9.08 19.17 4.24
N ILE A 191 7.96 19.15 4.96
CA ILE A 191 7.09 20.33 5.11
C ILE A 191 7.82 21.43 5.87
N GLN A 192 8.49 21.11 6.98
CA GLN A 192 9.19 22.09 7.82
C GLN A 192 10.40 22.71 7.11
N ASN A 193 11.07 21.97 6.23
CA ASN A 193 12.21 22.44 5.43
C ASN A 193 11.76 23.08 4.10
N ASP A 194 10.61 23.71 4.06
CA ASP A 194 10.06 24.41 2.89
C ASP A 194 10.06 23.56 1.60
N GLY A 195 9.74 22.28 1.74
CA GLY A 195 9.65 21.33 0.63
C GLY A 195 10.98 20.66 0.25
N ILE A 196 12.02 20.81 1.06
CA ILE A 196 13.30 20.12 0.86
C ILE A 196 13.31 18.83 1.69
N ARG A 197 13.56 17.71 1.05
CA ARG A 197 13.82 16.44 1.70
C ARG A 197 15.29 16.36 2.06
N LEU A 198 15.59 16.34 3.34
CA LEU A 198 16.92 16.09 3.86
C LEU A 198 17.10 14.59 4.14
N PRO A 199 18.29 14.01 3.93
CA PRO A 199 18.55 12.64 4.31
C PRO A 199 18.47 12.47 5.82
N THR A 200 17.95 11.33 6.27
CA THR A 200 17.95 10.98 7.69
C THR A 200 19.35 10.60 8.12
N LEU A 201 19.99 11.45 8.88
CA LEU A 201 21.28 11.15 9.49
C LEU A 201 21.07 10.29 10.76
N ARG A 202 21.67 9.10 10.78
CA ARG A 202 21.68 8.22 11.95
C ARG A 202 22.96 8.35 12.76
N ILE A 203 24.04 8.69 12.09
CA ILE A 203 25.36 8.87 12.65
C ILE A 203 25.93 10.14 12.00
N ASP A 204 26.17 11.15 12.79
CA ASP A 204 26.76 12.42 12.33
C ASP A 204 28.29 12.39 12.43
N THR A 205 28.84 11.68 13.42
CA THR A 205 30.28 11.58 13.65
C THR A 205 30.66 10.18 14.12
N LEU A 206 31.71 9.62 13.55
CA LEU A 206 32.41 8.44 14.05
C LEU A 206 33.82 8.85 14.46
N HIS A 207 34.19 8.55 15.71
CA HIS A 207 35.50 8.85 16.25
C HIS A 207 36.17 7.56 16.71
N PHE A 208 37.25 7.17 16.06
CA PHE A 208 38.00 5.96 16.31
C PHE A 208 39.35 6.29 16.98
N ALA A 209 39.80 5.43 17.89
CA ALA A 209 41.12 5.46 18.49
C ALA A 209 41.50 6.83 19.03
N ALA A 210 40.57 7.51 19.72
CA ALA A 210 40.78 8.81 20.33
C ALA A 210 42.03 8.85 21.22
N ASN A 211 42.82 9.93 21.10
CA ASN A 211 44.08 10.14 21.86
C ASN A 211 45.19 9.12 21.50
N THR A 212 45.16 8.52 20.33
CA THR A 212 46.20 7.64 19.82
C THR A 212 46.77 8.15 18.49
N PRO A 213 47.95 7.65 18.04
CA PRO A 213 48.48 7.98 16.72
C PRO A 213 47.58 7.54 15.55
N TYR A 214 46.58 6.72 15.78
CA TYR A 214 45.63 6.19 14.78
C TYR A 214 44.25 6.88 14.88
N GLU A 215 44.19 8.01 15.59
CA GLU A 215 42.93 8.73 15.74
C GLU A 215 42.34 9.11 14.37
N THR A 216 41.12 8.71 14.15
CA THR A 216 40.36 9.00 12.92
C THR A 216 38.98 9.52 13.29
N LYS A 217 38.62 10.69 12.76
CA LYS A 217 37.31 11.27 12.91
C LYS A 217 36.63 11.38 11.55
N LEU A 218 35.55 10.64 11.36
CA LEU A 218 34.71 10.74 10.18
C LEU A 218 33.48 11.56 10.55
N ILE A 219 33.29 12.68 9.86
CA ILE A 219 32.13 13.56 10.02
C ILE A 219 31.29 13.41 8.76
N THR A 220 30.02 13.11 8.93
CA THR A 220 29.08 13.07 7.80
C THR A 220 28.79 14.50 7.39
N ASP A 221 29.13 14.85 6.13
CA ASP A 221 28.72 16.11 5.56
C ASP A 221 27.21 16.11 5.30
N PRO A 222 26.45 17.06 5.90
CA PRO A 222 25.02 17.11 5.69
C PRO A 222 24.75 17.42 4.21
N ASP A 223 24.15 16.46 3.51
CA ASP A 223 23.67 16.65 2.15
C ASP A 223 22.73 17.86 2.09
N ARG A 224 22.81 18.64 1.01
CA ARG A 224 21.96 19.82 0.79
C ARG A 224 20.49 19.48 0.61
N GLY A 225 20.16 18.20 0.51
CA GLY A 225 18.83 17.71 0.30
C GLY A 225 18.29 17.95 -1.13
N VAL A 226 17.11 17.42 -1.38
CA VAL A 226 16.44 17.51 -2.67
C VAL A 226 15.11 18.21 -2.51
N ARG A 227 14.85 19.25 -3.31
CA ARG A 227 13.54 19.89 -3.36
C ARG A 227 12.54 18.96 -4.04
N ILE A 228 11.48 18.62 -3.31
CA ILE A 228 10.39 17.74 -3.80
C ILE A 228 9.03 18.42 -3.77
N LEU A 229 8.84 19.46 -2.98
CA LEU A 229 7.65 20.31 -3.00
C LEU A 229 8.04 21.76 -3.32
N PRO A 230 7.21 22.48 -4.08
CA PRO A 230 7.31 23.94 -4.16
C PRO A 230 7.21 24.58 -2.77
N VAL A 231 7.94 25.67 -2.55
CA VAL A 231 7.95 26.36 -1.24
C VAL A 231 6.58 26.85 -0.84
N GLU A 232 5.78 27.29 -1.80
CA GLU A 232 4.42 27.79 -1.62
C GLU A 232 3.50 26.69 -1.08
N VAL A 233 3.64 25.45 -1.60
CA VAL A 233 2.90 24.28 -1.15
C VAL A 233 3.28 23.93 0.28
N ALA A 234 4.57 23.89 0.60
CA ALA A 234 5.04 23.62 1.95
C ALA A 234 4.53 24.67 2.96
N ARG A 235 4.54 25.95 2.60
CA ARG A 235 4.00 27.03 3.44
C ARG A 235 2.49 26.92 3.63
N ALA A 236 1.73 26.59 2.59
CA ALA A 236 0.29 26.35 2.70
C ALA A 236 -0.01 25.18 3.65
N LEU A 237 0.76 24.09 3.57
CA LEU A 237 0.65 22.95 4.47
C LEU A 237 0.99 23.33 5.92
N LYS A 238 2.06 24.09 6.15
CA LYS A 238 2.38 24.62 7.49
C LYS A 238 1.23 25.45 8.07
N GLY A 239 0.65 26.34 7.29
CA GLY A 239 -0.50 27.14 7.70
C GLY A 239 -1.71 26.28 8.07
N ALA A 240 -2.03 25.27 7.25
CA ALA A 240 -3.12 24.34 7.54
C ALA A 240 -2.87 23.53 8.83
N MET A 241 -1.63 23.09 9.05
CA MET A 241 -1.24 22.35 10.27
C MET A 241 -1.32 23.24 11.51
N SER A 242 -0.92 24.53 11.42
CA SER A 242 -1.06 25.49 12.53
C SER A 242 -2.53 25.66 12.95
N GLN A 243 -3.46 25.74 12.02
CA GLN A 243 -4.88 25.84 12.31
C GLN A 243 -5.41 24.66 13.15
N VAL A 244 -4.83 23.48 13.02
CA VAL A 244 -5.21 22.30 13.84
C VAL A 244 -4.85 22.54 15.31
N VAL A 245 -3.76 23.26 15.58
CA VAL A 245 -3.36 23.66 16.93
C VAL A 245 -4.16 24.87 17.43
N ASP A 246 -4.37 25.88 16.58
CA ASP A 246 -5.02 27.13 16.98
C ASP A 246 -6.52 26.95 17.26
N ALA A 247 -7.22 26.21 16.42
CA ALA A 247 -8.68 26.06 16.46
C ALA A 247 -9.18 24.61 16.36
N GLY A 248 -8.28 23.62 16.13
CA GLY A 248 -8.64 22.24 15.88
C GLY A 248 -8.47 21.30 17.07
N THR A 249 -8.33 20.02 16.75
CA THR A 249 -8.25 18.91 17.72
C THR A 249 -6.98 18.93 18.56
N ALA A 250 -5.91 19.59 18.09
CA ALA A 250 -4.62 19.70 18.79
C ALA A 250 -4.53 20.98 19.67
N ARG A 251 -5.62 21.70 19.90
CA ARG A 251 -5.64 22.95 20.69
C ARG A 251 -5.04 22.81 22.10
N ARG A 252 -5.01 21.57 22.64
CA ARG A 252 -4.44 21.28 23.97
C ARG A 252 -2.94 21.56 24.07
N ILE A 253 -2.22 21.56 22.94
CA ILE A 253 -0.77 21.82 22.92
C ILE A 253 -0.43 23.28 22.61
N SER A 254 -1.44 24.12 22.35
CA SER A 254 -1.24 25.56 22.15
C SER A 254 -0.62 26.19 23.38
N GLY A 255 0.53 26.86 23.21
CA GLY A 255 1.27 27.49 24.31
C GLY A 255 2.11 26.51 25.15
N SER A 256 2.25 25.25 24.76
CA SER A 256 3.07 24.26 25.47
C SER A 256 4.53 24.23 24.99
N PHE A 257 4.86 24.97 23.92
CA PHE A 257 6.19 25.06 23.31
C PHE A 257 6.56 26.52 23.02
#